data_26e3f1eb2f663653c5999df84662c751
#
_entry.id   26e3f1eb2f663653c5999df84662c751
#
_cell.length_a   1.000
_cell.length_b   1.000
_cell.length_c   1.000
_cell.angle_alpha   90.00
_cell.angle_beta   90.00
_cell.angle_gamma   90.00
#
_symmetry.space_group_name_H-M   'P 1'
#
loop_
_entity.id
_entity.type
_entity.pdbx_description
1 polymer ?
#
loop_
_entity_poly.entity_id
_entity_poly.type
_entity_poly.pdbx_seq_one_letter_code
_entity_poly.pdbx_strand_id
1 'polypeptide(L)'
;MNDGRVLEDFPTWIVQKCKFSLIDEVNSLCRNLTHANSIYPQCEKELTQRRLYINVAIGCCENLISQIEFISDVFPVNLNSLQLLCEEIKHEEMLLKSLRKTDARRYNERQGAV
;
A
#
# COMPACT_ATOMS: atom_id res chain seq x y z
N MET A 1 -5.26 -8.77 -28.51
CA MET A 1 -5.84 -9.98 -27.99
C MET A 1 -6.70 -9.71 -26.78
N ASN A 2 -7.81 -10.35 -26.71
CA ASN A 2 -8.72 -10.16 -25.59
C ASN A 2 -8.33 -11.06 -24.40
N ASP A 3 -7.78 -10.45 -23.38
CA ASP A 3 -7.31 -11.16 -22.20
C ASP A 3 -8.45 -11.84 -21.44
N GLY A 4 -9.68 -11.31 -21.54
CA GLY A 4 -10.83 -11.91 -20.90
C GLY A 4 -11.11 -13.32 -21.36
N ARG A 5 -10.87 -13.61 -22.64
CA ARG A 5 -11.05 -14.94 -23.19
C ARG A 5 -10.08 -15.93 -22.57
N VAL A 6 -8.83 -15.52 -22.35
CA VAL A 6 -7.82 -16.39 -21.76
C VAL A 6 -8.07 -16.59 -20.29
N LEU A 7 -8.56 -15.55 -19.60
CA LEU A 7 -8.93 -15.66 -18.18
C LEU A 7 -10.06 -16.66 -17.95
N GLU A 8 -10.92 -16.86 -18.95
CA GLU A 8 -12.00 -17.86 -18.87
C GLU A 8 -11.47 -19.29 -18.72
N ASP A 9 -10.23 -19.55 -19.15
CA ASP A 9 -9.60 -20.85 -19.01
C ASP A 9 -9.16 -21.13 -17.57
N PHE A 10 -9.13 -20.12 -16.71
CA PHE A 10 -8.77 -20.30 -15.31
C PHE A 10 -10.02 -20.53 -14.46
N PRO A 11 -9.90 -21.35 -13.40
CA PRO A 11 -11.03 -21.54 -12.49
C PRO A 11 -11.48 -20.21 -11.90
N THR A 12 -12.80 -19.98 -11.90
CA THR A 12 -13.40 -18.77 -11.41
C THR A 12 -12.96 -18.43 -9.98
N TRP A 13 -12.83 -19.46 -9.13
CA TRP A 13 -12.48 -19.23 -7.73
C TRP A 13 -11.06 -18.65 -7.57
N ILE A 14 -10.12 -19.01 -8.48
CA ILE A 14 -8.77 -18.44 -8.44
C ILE A 14 -8.81 -16.97 -8.79
N VAL A 15 -9.53 -16.62 -9.85
CA VAL A 15 -9.66 -15.22 -10.29
C VAL A 15 -10.30 -14.38 -9.20
N GLN A 16 -11.39 -14.90 -8.61
CA GLN A 16 -12.09 -14.18 -7.54
C GLN A 16 -11.22 -14.03 -6.30
N LYS A 17 -10.46 -15.05 -5.94
CA LYS A 17 -9.57 -14.98 -4.79
C LYS A 17 -8.51 -13.90 -4.96
N CYS A 18 -7.94 -13.78 -6.15
CA CYS A 18 -6.97 -12.72 -6.45
C CYS A 18 -7.62 -11.35 -6.33
N LYS A 19 -8.83 -11.18 -6.85
CA LYS A 19 -9.56 -9.91 -6.76
C LYS A 19 -9.84 -9.53 -5.32
N PHE A 20 -10.35 -10.45 -4.52
CA PHE A 20 -10.67 -10.18 -3.12
C PHE A 20 -9.42 -9.88 -2.31
N SER A 21 -8.32 -10.58 -2.58
CA SER A 21 -7.06 -10.31 -1.92
C SER A 21 -6.56 -8.90 -2.19
N LEU A 22 -6.65 -8.45 -3.45
CA LEU A 22 -6.27 -7.07 -3.81
C LEU A 22 -7.17 -6.05 -3.12
N ILE A 23 -8.48 -6.30 -3.11
CA ILE A 23 -9.45 -5.39 -2.48
C ILE A 23 -9.19 -5.29 -0.98
N ASP A 24 -8.94 -6.42 -0.32
CA ASP A 24 -8.66 -6.44 1.11
C ASP A 24 -7.40 -5.64 1.43
N GLU A 25 -6.36 -5.78 0.59
CA GLU A 25 -5.12 -5.06 0.80
C GLU A 25 -5.28 -3.55 0.60
N VAL A 26 -6.05 -3.14 -0.41
CA VAL A 26 -6.37 -1.74 -0.65
C VAL A 26 -7.16 -1.16 0.51
N ASN A 27 -8.14 -1.91 1.01
CA ASN A 27 -8.94 -1.47 2.16
C ASN A 27 -8.09 -1.32 3.40
N SER A 28 -7.15 -2.23 3.62
CA SER A 28 -6.21 -2.15 4.73
C SER A 28 -5.32 -0.91 4.61
N LEU A 29 -4.80 -0.65 3.41
CA LEU A 29 -4.00 0.54 3.14
C LEU A 29 -4.77 1.82 3.47
N CYS A 30 -5.98 1.94 2.95
CA CYS A 30 -6.82 3.13 3.18
C CYS A 30 -7.15 3.32 4.67
N ARG A 31 -7.46 2.23 5.36
CA ARG A 31 -7.78 2.27 6.79
C ARG A 31 -6.59 2.76 7.61
N ASN A 32 -5.41 2.24 7.33
CA ASN A 32 -4.21 2.63 8.07
C ASN A 32 -3.79 4.05 7.76
N LEU A 33 -3.95 4.51 6.52
CA LEU A 33 -3.70 5.91 6.18
C LEU A 33 -4.65 6.84 6.93
N THR A 34 -5.93 6.47 7.00
CA THR A 34 -6.93 7.26 7.73
C THR A 34 -6.57 7.35 9.21
N HIS A 35 -6.19 6.23 9.81
CA HIS A 35 -5.78 6.22 11.22
C HIS A 35 -4.53 7.06 11.45
N ALA A 36 -3.53 6.95 10.59
CA ALA A 36 -2.32 7.76 10.71
C ALA A 36 -2.65 9.25 10.62
N ASN A 37 -3.50 9.63 9.68
CA ASN A 37 -3.87 11.04 9.47
C ASN A 37 -4.69 11.61 10.63
N SER A 38 -5.31 10.77 11.43
CA SER A 38 -6.11 11.23 12.57
C SER A 38 -5.26 11.52 13.81
N ILE A 39 -3.98 11.17 13.80
CA ILE A 39 -3.08 11.34 14.93
C ILE A 39 -2.15 12.52 14.70
N TYR A 40 -2.23 13.54 15.55
CA TYR A 40 -1.26 14.63 15.61
C TYR A 40 -0.39 14.40 16.84
N PRO A 41 0.87 13.97 16.68
CA PRO A 41 1.67 13.55 17.82
C PRO A 41 1.96 14.68 18.80
N GLN A 42 1.47 14.57 20.02
CA GLN A 42 1.75 15.48 21.12
C GLN A 42 2.78 14.87 22.07
N CYS A 43 2.95 13.57 22.03
CA CYS A 43 3.88 12.84 22.87
C CYS A 43 4.47 11.68 22.09
N GLU A 44 5.51 11.07 22.66
CA GLU A 44 6.23 9.96 22.02
C GLU A 44 5.33 8.77 21.74
N LYS A 45 4.40 8.48 22.63
CA LYS A 45 3.46 7.38 22.46
C LYS A 45 2.60 7.57 21.22
N GLU A 46 2.11 8.79 21.00
CA GLU A 46 1.30 9.10 19.83
C GLU A 46 2.11 9.07 18.56
N LEU A 47 3.35 9.55 18.61
CA LEU A 47 4.26 9.46 17.46
C LEU A 47 4.50 8.01 17.08
N THR A 48 4.74 7.14 18.06
CA THR A 48 4.95 5.72 17.84
C THR A 48 3.71 5.08 17.23
N GLN A 49 2.53 5.43 17.73
CA GLN A 49 1.28 4.89 17.21
C GLN A 49 1.05 5.31 15.77
N ARG A 50 1.26 6.58 15.44
CA ARG A 50 1.15 7.07 14.07
C ARG A 50 2.14 6.33 13.16
N ARG A 51 3.37 6.14 13.63
CA ARG A 51 4.40 5.41 12.88
C ARG A 51 3.99 3.96 12.61
N LEU A 52 3.34 3.30 13.56
CA LEU A 52 2.86 1.94 13.37
C LEU A 52 1.84 1.87 12.22
N TYR A 53 0.90 2.80 12.17
CA TYR A 53 -0.07 2.83 11.07
C TYR A 53 0.62 3.10 9.72
N ILE A 54 1.59 4.00 9.70
CA ILE A 54 2.35 4.27 8.48
C ILE A 54 3.14 3.03 8.05
N ASN A 55 3.75 2.31 9.00
CA ASN A 55 4.49 1.09 8.71
C ASN A 55 3.58 0.00 8.12
N VAL A 56 2.38 -0.16 8.66
CA VAL A 56 1.41 -1.11 8.12
C VAL A 56 1.00 -0.69 6.71
N ALA A 57 0.78 0.60 6.48
CA ALA A 57 0.44 1.10 5.15
C ALA A 57 1.56 0.82 4.14
N ILE A 58 2.81 1.00 4.53
CA ILE A 58 3.98 0.66 3.68
C ILE A 58 3.96 -0.83 3.35
N GLY A 59 3.71 -1.67 4.34
CA GLY A 59 3.59 -3.12 4.14
C GLY A 59 2.48 -3.48 3.16
N CYS A 60 1.35 -2.76 3.23
CA CYS A 60 0.25 -2.96 2.29
C CYS A 60 0.68 -2.62 0.86
N CYS A 61 1.46 -1.56 0.66
CA CYS A 61 1.98 -1.20 -0.65
C CYS A 61 2.89 -2.32 -1.18
N GLU A 62 3.76 -2.86 -0.34
CA GLU A 62 4.67 -3.95 -0.73
C GLU A 62 3.89 -5.21 -1.10
N ASN A 63 2.86 -5.54 -0.31
CA ASN A 63 2.01 -6.69 -0.60
C ASN A 63 1.24 -6.52 -1.90
N LEU A 64 0.73 -5.31 -2.17
CA LEU A 64 0.04 -5.02 -3.42
C LEU A 64 0.96 -5.20 -4.62
N ILE A 65 2.18 -4.70 -4.53
CA ILE A 65 3.17 -4.85 -5.60
C ILE A 65 3.44 -6.33 -5.86
N SER A 66 3.65 -7.11 -4.80
CA SER A 66 3.90 -8.55 -4.92
C SER A 66 2.72 -9.28 -5.56
N GLN A 67 1.50 -8.95 -5.18
CA GLN A 67 0.31 -9.56 -5.74
C GLN A 67 0.14 -9.21 -7.22
N ILE A 68 0.41 -7.96 -7.59
CA ILE A 68 0.31 -7.52 -8.99
C ILE A 68 1.37 -8.21 -9.83
N GLU A 69 2.60 -8.35 -9.31
CA GLU A 69 3.66 -9.08 -10.00
C GLU A 69 3.28 -10.53 -10.22
N PHE A 70 2.70 -11.17 -9.20
CA PHE A 70 2.21 -12.53 -9.33
C PHE A 70 1.13 -12.65 -10.42
N ILE A 71 0.17 -11.73 -10.41
CA ILE A 71 -0.92 -11.72 -11.40
C ILE A 71 -0.36 -11.55 -12.81
N SER A 72 0.62 -10.65 -12.99
CA SER A 72 1.21 -10.42 -14.31
C SER A 72 2.02 -11.60 -14.80
N ASP A 73 2.56 -12.43 -13.89
CA ASP A 73 3.31 -13.62 -14.26
C ASP A 73 2.41 -14.81 -14.62
N VAL A 74 1.26 -14.90 -13.94
CA VAL A 74 0.38 -16.07 -14.04
C VAL A 74 -0.74 -15.86 -15.04
N PHE A 75 -1.31 -14.65 -15.10
CA PHE A 75 -2.46 -14.39 -15.94
C PHE A 75 -2.08 -13.55 -17.17
N PRO A 76 -2.74 -13.79 -18.32
CA PRO A 76 -2.50 -13.00 -19.53
C PRO A 76 -3.23 -11.66 -19.45
N VAL A 77 -2.64 -10.71 -18.74
CA VAL A 77 -3.24 -9.39 -18.52
C VAL A 77 -2.44 -8.30 -19.23
N ASN A 78 -3.00 -7.10 -19.29
CA ASN A 78 -2.32 -5.96 -19.90
C ASN A 78 -1.16 -5.51 -19.02
N LEU A 79 0.06 -5.84 -19.43
CA LEU A 79 1.27 -5.54 -18.66
C LEU A 79 1.51 -4.05 -18.50
N ASN A 80 1.18 -3.25 -19.53
CA ASN A 80 1.41 -1.80 -19.44
C ASN A 80 0.60 -1.16 -18.33
N SER A 81 -0.68 -1.54 -18.22
CA SER A 81 -1.55 -1.01 -17.16
C SER A 81 -1.08 -1.45 -15.78
N LEU A 82 -0.63 -2.70 -15.66
CA LEU A 82 -0.13 -3.22 -14.39
C LEU A 82 1.17 -2.55 -13.99
N GLN A 83 2.06 -2.29 -14.96
CA GLN A 83 3.32 -1.59 -14.69
C GLN A 83 3.06 -0.18 -14.17
N LEU A 84 2.13 0.55 -14.79
CA LEU A 84 1.78 1.89 -14.34
C LEU A 84 1.22 1.86 -12.92
N LEU A 85 0.36 0.89 -12.63
CA LEU A 85 -0.20 0.74 -11.29
C LEU A 85 0.90 0.43 -10.26
N CYS A 86 1.82 -0.45 -10.59
CA CYS A 86 2.96 -0.76 -9.72
C CYS A 86 3.81 0.47 -9.45
N GLU A 87 4.07 1.27 -10.48
CA GLU A 87 4.86 2.50 -10.32
C GLU A 87 4.15 3.50 -9.41
N GLU A 88 2.84 3.64 -9.54
CA GLU A 88 2.07 4.51 -8.66
C GLU A 88 2.11 4.04 -7.21
N ILE A 89 2.00 2.73 -6.98
CA ILE A 89 2.07 2.17 -5.64
C ILE A 89 3.47 2.35 -5.04
N LYS A 90 4.52 2.15 -5.84
CA LYS A 90 5.90 2.38 -5.40
C LYS A 90 6.14 3.84 -5.04
N HIS A 91 5.55 4.75 -5.81
CA HIS A 91 5.62 6.17 -5.51
C HIS A 91 4.94 6.50 -4.19
N GLU A 92 3.76 5.92 -3.96
CA GLU A 92 3.03 6.09 -2.69
C GLU A 92 3.83 5.55 -1.51
N GLU A 93 4.46 4.39 -1.69
CA GLU A 93 5.33 3.81 -0.66
C GLU A 93 6.49 4.76 -0.32
N MET A 94 7.09 5.36 -1.34
CA MET A 94 8.16 6.33 -1.17
C MET A 94 7.69 7.56 -0.39
N LEU A 95 6.49 8.05 -0.71
CA LEU A 95 5.90 9.19 0.00
C LEU A 95 5.65 8.86 1.48
N LEU A 96 5.18 7.65 1.76
CA LEU A 96 4.95 7.21 3.13
C LEU A 96 6.24 7.12 3.93
N LYS A 97 7.30 6.61 3.32
CA LYS A 97 8.62 6.55 3.97
C LYS A 97 9.15 7.95 4.25
N SER A 98 8.95 8.88 3.32
CA SER A 98 9.33 10.29 3.50
C SER A 98 8.53 10.95 4.61
N LEU A 99 7.23 10.67 4.67
CA LEU A 99 6.35 11.17 5.72
C LEU A 99 6.83 10.69 7.10
N ARG A 100 7.18 9.41 7.20
CA ARG A 100 7.69 8.83 8.44
C ARG A 100 8.94 9.56 8.94
N LYS A 101 9.87 9.86 8.03
CA LYS A 101 11.08 10.63 8.36
C LYS A 101 10.74 12.05 8.78
N THR A 102 9.84 12.70 8.05
CA THR A 102 9.43 14.07 8.33
C THR A 102 8.75 14.16 9.69
N ASP A 103 7.89 13.20 10.03
CA ASP A 103 7.22 13.16 11.32
C ASP A 103 8.22 13.09 12.46
N ALA A 104 9.21 12.22 12.36
CA ALA A 104 10.23 12.06 13.38
C ALA A 104 11.04 13.33 13.56
N ARG A 105 11.44 13.96 12.44
CA ARG A 105 12.21 15.20 12.48
C ARG A 105 11.40 16.33 13.11
N ARG A 106 10.16 16.51 12.70
CA ARG A 106 9.29 17.57 13.21
C ARG A 106 9.02 17.42 14.70
N TYR A 107 8.81 16.18 15.13
CA TYR A 107 8.59 15.90 16.54
C TYR A 107 9.83 16.24 17.36
N ASN A 108 11.01 15.81 16.90
CA ASN A 108 12.27 16.09 17.59
C ASN A 108 12.56 17.60 17.64
N GLU A 109 12.28 18.33 16.55
CA GLU A 109 12.46 19.79 16.52
C GLU A 109 11.56 20.48 17.54
N ARG A 110 10.30 20.03 17.66
CA ARG A 110 9.38 20.63 18.65
C ARG A 110 9.84 20.33 20.08
N GLN A 111 10.34 19.13 20.34
CA GLN A 111 10.86 18.79 21.66
C GLN A 111 12.13 19.60 21.97
N GLY A 112 12.97 19.80 20.99
CA GLY A 112 14.20 20.59 21.15
C GLY A 112 13.96 22.07 21.31
N ALA A 113 12.82 22.59 20.85
CA ALA A 113 12.48 24.01 20.97
C ALA A 113 11.98 24.38 22.39
N VAL A 114 11.65 23.39 23.19
CA VAL A 114 11.23 23.60 24.58
C VAL A 114 12.43 23.66 25.49
#